data_aaca2e042c17cf8f52d5b8901321b83a
#
_entry.id   aaca2e042c17cf8f52d5b8901321b83a
#
_cell.length_a   1.000
_cell.length_b   1.000
_cell.length_c   1.000
_cell.angle_alpha   90.00
_cell.angle_beta   90.00
_cell.angle_gamma   90.00
#
_symmetry.space_group_name_H-M   'P 1'
#
loop_
_entity.id
_entity.type
_entity.pdbx_description
1 polymer ?
#
loop_
_entity_poly.entity_id
_entity_poly.type
_entity_poly.pdbx_seq_one_letter_code
_entity_poly.pdbx_strand_id
1 'polypeptide(L)'
;MEYNIRKAMQKEKVAFVVVRYGKNINGGAEYHCQMLAERLVEDYDVEVLTTCVRDVATGENTYPEGTEEWNKVLVRRFRTNPIQHEKERCFAKKAKPARKLRQFLFKLGILKYLSYLFPVWSYKNDLEVQA
;
A
#
# COMPACT_ATOMS: atom_id res chain seq x y z
N MET A 1 7.12 -38.09 20.45
CA MET A 1 6.80 -37.12 21.52
C MET A 1 7.62 -35.85 21.43
N GLU A 2 8.92 -35.90 21.21
CA GLU A 2 9.79 -34.70 21.09
C GLU A 2 9.45 -33.76 19.90
N TYR A 3 8.99 -34.31 18.79
CA TYR A 3 8.59 -33.51 17.62
C TYR A 3 7.41 -32.55 17.92
N ASN A 4 6.44 -33.00 18.67
CA ASN A 4 5.28 -32.23 19.08
C ASN A 4 5.62 -31.16 20.12
N ILE A 5 6.59 -31.43 21.00
CA ILE A 5 7.07 -30.49 22.04
C ILE A 5 7.88 -29.37 21.37
N ARG A 6 8.73 -29.65 20.38
CA ARG A 6 9.48 -28.63 19.62
C ARG A 6 8.55 -27.74 18.77
N LYS A 7 7.48 -28.32 18.20
CA LYS A 7 6.48 -27.56 17.44
C LYS A 7 5.65 -26.64 18.34
N ALA A 8 5.40 -27.03 19.59
CA ALA A 8 4.67 -26.21 20.57
C ALA A 8 5.50 -25.03 21.12
N MET A 9 6.83 -25.06 20.97
CA MET A 9 7.73 -23.98 21.42
C MET A 9 8.11 -22.98 20.30
N GLN A 10 7.80 -23.29 19.03
CA GLN A 10 8.13 -22.41 17.93
C GLN A 10 6.89 -21.62 17.53
N LYS A 11 6.90 -20.31 17.86
CA LYS A 11 5.85 -19.38 17.41
C LYS A 11 5.77 -19.39 15.88
N GLU A 12 4.57 -19.43 15.35
CA GLU A 12 4.35 -19.29 13.91
C GLU A 12 4.73 -17.88 13.45
N LYS A 13 5.34 -17.79 12.26
CA LYS A 13 5.72 -16.50 11.67
C LYS A 13 4.56 -15.84 10.97
N VAL A 14 4.34 -14.55 11.28
CA VAL A 14 3.36 -13.69 10.61
C VAL A 14 4.08 -12.46 10.09
N ALA A 15 3.97 -12.20 8.80
CA ALA A 15 4.53 -11.02 8.18
C ALA A 15 3.43 -10.06 7.75
N PHE A 16 3.52 -8.80 8.18
CA PHE A 16 2.69 -7.71 7.71
C PHE A 16 3.45 -6.90 6.66
N VAL A 17 2.82 -6.62 5.54
CA VAL A 17 3.37 -5.74 4.51
C VAL A 17 2.55 -4.46 4.46
N VAL A 18 3.17 -3.34 4.80
CA VAL A 18 2.51 -2.04 4.85
C VAL A 18 3.46 -0.95 4.36
N VAL A 19 2.93 0.05 3.68
CA VAL A 19 3.76 1.12 3.10
C VAL A 19 4.49 1.92 4.18
N ARG A 20 3.85 2.18 5.31
CA ARG A 20 4.40 2.97 6.41
C ARG A 20 4.11 2.31 7.75
N TYR A 21 5.11 2.30 8.63
CA TYR A 21 4.96 1.76 9.98
C TYR A 21 5.84 2.56 10.96
N GLY A 22 5.30 2.93 12.12
CA GLY A 22 6.05 3.61 13.19
C GLY A 22 5.34 4.82 13.78
N LYS A 23 6.07 5.60 14.57
CA LYS A 23 5.57 6.76 15.31
C LYS A 23 5.13 7.89 14.37
N ASN A 24 4.01 8.52 14.68
CA ASN A 24 3.47 9.66 13.94
C ASN A 24 3.05 9.35 12.49
N ILE A 25 2.65 8.12 12.23
CA ILE A 25 2.07 7.75 10.94
C ILE A 25 0.55 7.84 11.05
N ASN A 26 -0.04 8.76 10.31
CA ASN A 26 -1.48 8.96 10.24
C ASN A 26 -2.04 8.21 9.03
N GLY A 27 -2.80 7.17 9.27
CA GLY A 27 -3.47 6.39 8.24
C GLY A 27 -4.25 5.25 8.90
N GLY A 28 -5.48 5.01 8.44
CA GLY A 28 -6.34 3.98 9.05
C GLY A 28 -5.76 2.58 8.90
N ALA A 29 -5.24 2.26 7.72
CA ALA A 29 -4.65 0.95 7.44
C ALA A 29 -3.35 0.73 8.21
N GLU A 30 -2.49 1.75 8.27
CA GLU A 30 -1.23 1.72 9.01
C GLU A 30 -1.46 1.57 10.52
N TYR A 31 -2.42 2.33 11.07
CA TYR A 31 -2.79 2.23 12.47
C TYR A 31 -3.36 0.84 12.80
N HIS A 32 -4.22 0.31 11.95
CA HIS A 32 -4.77 -1.05 12.11
C HIS A 32 -3.68 -2.12 12.07
N CYS A 33 -2.75 -2.00 11.13
CA CYS A 33 -1.59 -2.89 11.02
C CYS A 33 -0.76 -2.85 12.31
N GLN A 34 -0.49 -1.65 12.84
CA GLN A 34 0.27 -1.48 14.08
C GLN A 34 -0.43 -2.15 15.26
N MET A 35 -1.72 -1.88 15.45
CA MET A 35 -2.51 -2.47 16.52
C MET A 35 -2.55 -4.01 16.48
N LEU A 36 -2.66 -4.58 15.28
CA LEU A 36 -2.66 -6.03 15.10
C LEU A 36 -1.28 -6.62 15.35
N ALA A 37 -0.23 -6.04 14.79
CA ALA A 37 1.13 -6.53 14.96
C ALA A 37 1.55 -6.53 16.44
N GLU A 38 1.28 -5.44 17.17
CA GLU A 38 1.61 -5.31 18.59
C GLU A 38 0.82 -6.28 19.49
N ARG A 39 -0.38 -6.69 19.09
CA ARG A 39 -1.16 -7.72 19.82
C ARG A 39 -0.71 -9.13 19.51
N LEU A 40 -0.44 -9.41 18.25
CA LEU A 40 -0.08 -10.75 17.81
C LEU A 40 1.33 -11.16 18.23
N VAL A 41 2.21 -10.23 18.56
CA VAL A 41 3.59 -10.52 18.98
C VAL A 41 3.68 -11.37 20.23
N GLU A 42 2.63 -11.43 21.06
CA GLU A 42 2.58 -12.28 22.24
C GLU A 42 2.49 -13.77 21.88
N ASP A 43 1.74 -14.10 20.83
CA ASP A 43 1.47 -15.48 20.42
C ASP A 43 2.28 -15.90 19.17
N TYR A 44 2.69 -14.96 18.33
CA TYR A 44 3.35 -15.18 17.05
C TYR A 44 4.71 -14.50 16.97
N ASP A 45 5.56 -15.00 16.07
CA ASP A 45 6.79 -14.30 15.64
C ASP A 45 6.42 -13.30 14.55
N VAL A 46 6.20 -12.04 14.95
CA VAL A 46 5.65 -11.01 14.07
C VAL A 46 6.75 -10.17 13.46
N GLU A 47 6.71 -10.05 12.12
CA GLU A 47 7.59 -9.21 11.33
C GLU A 47 6.76 -8.21 10.50
N VAL A 48 7.21 -6.96 10.45
CA VAL A 48 6.62 -5.93 9.60
C VAL A 48 7.61 -5.52 8.52
N LEU A 49 7.20 -5.68 7.27
CA LEU A 49 7.93 -5.23 6.09
C LEU A 49 7.35 -3.90 5.65
N THR A 50 8.16 -2.84 5.70
CA THR A 50 7.70 -1.47 5.42
C THR A 50 8.73 -0.68 4.63
N THR A 51 8.39 0.53 4.23
CA THR A 51 9.32 1.42 3.53
C THR A 51 9.98 2.42 4.49
N CYS A 52 11.07 3.06 4.02
CA CYS A 52 11.68 4.18 4.73
C CYS A 52 10.88 5.48 4.63
N VAL A 53 9.74 5.48 3.97
CA VAL A 53 8.92 6.67 3.71
C VAL A 53 8.03 6.98 4.91
N ARG A 54 8.08 8.22 5.38
CA ARG A 54 7.17 8.74 6.41
C ARG A 54 5.92 9.35 5.78
N ASP A 55 6.09 10.14 4.73
CA ASP A 55 5.00 10.82 4.03
C ASP A 55 4.90 10.33 2.59
N VAL A 56 3.77 9.70 2.28
CA VAL A 56 3.49 9.22 0.91
C VAL A 56 3.44 10.37 -0.09
N ALA A 57 3.09 11.59 0.35
CA ALA A 57 3.00 12.73 -0.56
C ALA A 57 4.38 13.17 -1.07
N THR A 58 5.42 13.07 -0.28
CA THR A 58 6.79 13.40 -0.69
C THR A 58 7.53 12.21 -1.25
N GLY A 59 7.27 11.01 -0.74
CA GLY A 59 7.98 9.79 -1.10
C GLY A 59 9.43 9.75 -0.60
N GLU A 60 9.81 10.67 0.30
CA GLU A 60 11.16 10.76 0.82
C GLU A 60 11.46 9.65 1.84
N ASN A 61 12.65 9.06 1.74
CA ASN A 61 13.15 8.09 2.69
C ASN A 61 13.60 8.80 3.98
N THR A 62 12.67 9.01 4.90
CA THR A 62 12.92 9.73 6.17
C THR A 62 13.47 8.81 7.25
N TYR A 63 13.06 7.54 7.24
CA TYR A 63 13.58 6.53 8.17
C TYR A 63 14.83 5.87 7.62
N PRO A 64 15.76 5.43 8.48
CA PRO A 64 16.93 4.65 8.05
C PRO A 64 16.47 3.29 7.50
N GLU A 65 17.20 2.81 6.51
CA GLU A 65 17.06 1.44 6.01
C GLU A 65 17.63 0.45 7.02
N GLY A 66 17.02 -0.71 7.13
CA GLY A 66 17.49 -1.78 7.97
C GLY A 66 16.39 -2.43 8.80
N THR A 67 16.83 -3.05 9.89
CA THR A 67 15.94 -3.76 10.81
C THR A 67 15.99 -3.09 12.17
N GLU A 68 14.84 -2.81 12.73
CA GLU A 68 14.69 -2.27 14.10
C GLU A 68 13.61 -3.05 14.85
N GLU A 69 13.63 -2.99 16.16
CA GLU A 69 12.57 -3.52 17.01
C GLU A 69 11.70 -2.36 17.49
N TRP A 70 10.41 -2.45 17.25
CA TRP A 70 9.42 -1.48 17.69
C TRP A 70 8.30 -2.17 18.45
N ASN A 71 8.15 -1.88 19.74
CA ASN A 71 7.14 -2.50 20.62
C ASN A 71 7.15 -4.04 20.55
N LYS A 72 8.32 -4.64 20.58
CA LYS A 72 8.59 -6.09 20.43
C LYS A 72 8.32 -6.66 19.04
N VAL A 73 7.92 -5.85 18.08
CA VAL A 73 7.70 -6.22 16.68
C VAL A 73 8.97 -5.97 15.89
N LEU A 74 9.40 -6.95 15.10
CA LEU A 74 10.52 -6.83 14.20
C LEU A 74 10.10 -6.04 12.96
N VAL A 75 10.70 -4.87 12.74
CA VAL A 75 10.37 -3.99 11.62
C VAL A 75 11.54 -3.92 10.66
N ARG A 76 11.32 -4.31 9.41
CA ARG A 76 12.31 -4.18 8.33
C ARG A 76 11.91 -3.09 7.36
N ARG A 77 12.81 -2.12 7.16
CA ARG A 77 12.61 -0.95 6.31
C ARG A 77 13.40 -1.05 5.04
N PHE A 78 12.74 -0.81 3.92
CA PHE A 78 13.33 -0.83 2.59
C PHE A 78 13.26 0.56 1.96
N ARG A 79 14.35 0.97 1.31
CA ARG A 79 14.38 2.23 0.57
C ARG A 79 13.46 2.19 -0.63
N THR A 80 12.75 3.28 -0.85
CA THR A 80 11.99 3.52 -2.08
C THR A 80 12.80 4.40 -3.04
N ASN A 81 12.49 4.32 -4.33
CA ASN A 81 13.09 5.21 -5.32
C ASN A 81 12.20 6.46 -5.49
N PRO A 82 12.59 7.62 -4.94
CA PRO A 82 11.80 8.84 -5.00
C PRO A 82 11.60 9.36 -6.43
N ILE A 83 12.50 9.05 -7.35
CA ILE A 83 12.41 9.48 -8.77
C ILE A 83 11.22 8.83 -9.47
N GLN A 84 10.94 7.56 -9.19
CA GLN A 84 9.74 6.88 -9.73
C GLN A 84 8.47 7.52 -9.20
N HIS A 85 8.43 7.78 -7.89
CA HIS A 85 7.29 8.42 -7.24
C HIS A 85 7.01 9.83 -7.80
N GLU A 86 8.03 10.60 -8.10
CA GLU A 86 7.88 11.92 -8.71
C GLU A 86 7.36 11.84 -10.15
N LYS A 87 7.83 10.87 -10.94
CA LYS A 87 7.30 10.60 -12.28
C LYS A 87 5.82 10.21 -12.26
N GLU A 88 5.43 9.35 -11.34
CA GLU A 88 4.02 8.94 -11.17
C GLU A 88 3.14 10.13 -10.75
N ARG A 89 3.61 10.98 -9.84
CA ARG A 89 2.91 12.22 -9.44
C ARG A 89 2.77 13.19 -10.62
N CYS A 90 3.80 13.37 -11.44
CA CYS A 90 3.74 14.18 -12.66
C CYS A 90 2.73 13.62 -13.66
N PHE A 91 2.73 12.31 -13.86
CA PHE A 91 1.76 11.65 -14.73
C PHE A 91 0.32 11.82 -14.22
N ALA A 92 0.09 11.60 -12.93
CA ALA A 92 -1.22 11.81 -12.29
C ALA A 92 -1.70 13.26 -12.37
N LYS A 93 -0.80 14.24 -12.22
CA LYS A 93 -1.13 15.68 -12.39
C LYS A 93 -1.50 16.01 -13.83
N LYS A 94 -0.78 15.49 -14.82
CA LYS A 94 -1.06 15.69 -16.24
C LYS A 94 -2.36 15.00 -16.69
N ALA A 95 -2.75 13.90 -16.04
CA ALA A 95 -3.98 13.17 -16.35
C ALA A 95 -5.26 13.84 -15.81
N LYS A 96 -5.16 14.77 -14.84
CA LYS A 96 -6.32 15.44 -14.24
C LYS A 96 -7.23 16.17 -15.24
N PRO A 97 -6.71 16.97 -16.20
CA PRO A 97 -7.57 17.65 -17.19
C PRO A 97 -8.23 16.65 -18.14
N ALA A 98 -7.52 15.60 -18.55
CA ALA A 98 -8.09 14.55 -19.40
C ALA A 98 -9.22 13.79 -18.69
N ARG A 99 -9.09 13.56 -17.38
CA ARG A 99 -10.14 12.91 -16.57
C ARG A 99 -11.40 13.78 -16.45
N LYS A 100 -11.24 15.10 -16.26
CA LYS A 100 -12.38 16.04 -16.26
C LYS A 100 -13.08 16.10 -17.61
N LEU A 101 -12.31 16.15 -18.70
CA LEU A 101 -12.84 16.13 -20.05
C LEU A 101 -13.58 14.83 -20.34
N ARG A 102 -13.03 13.67 -19.92
CA ARG A 102 -13.67 12.36 -20.04
C ARG A 102 -15.01 12.32 -19.28
N GLN A 103 -15.06 12.82 -18.03
CA GLN A 103 -16.28 12.88 -17.24
C GLN A 103 -17.35 13.80 -17.88
N PHE A 104 -16.92 14.89 -18.48
CA PHE A 104 -17.81 15.79 -19.21
C PHE A 104 -18.38 15.12 -20.47
N LEU A 105 -17.54 14.47 -21.26
CA LEU A 105 -17.96 13.71 -22.44
C LEU A 105 -18.87 12.51 -22.10
N PHE A 106 -18.65 11.89 -20.94
CA PHE A 106 -19.51 10.82 -20.41
C PHE A 106 -20.91 11.36 -20.05
N LYS A 107 -20.99 12.54 -19.38
CA LYS A 107 -22.26 13.21 -19.09
C LYS A 107 -23.03 13.62 -20.34
N LEU A 108 -22.36 13.96 -21.42
CA LEU A 108 -22.94 14.29 -22.72
C LEU A 108 -23.38 13.06 -23.53
N GLY A 109 -23.19 11.85 -23.02
CA GLY A 109 -23.55 10.61 -23.72
C GLY A 109 -22.65 10.24 -24.91
N ILE A 110 -21.70 11.09 -25.28
CA ILE A 110 -20.82 10.92 -26.45
C ILE A 110 -19.92 9.68 -26.29
N LEU A 111 -19.46 9.39 -25.07
CA LEU A 111 -18.62 8.22 -24.78
C LEU A 111 -19.40 6.90 -24.90
N LYS A 112 -20.71 6.92 -24.71
CA LYS A 112 -21.56 5.75 -24.91
C LYS A 112 -21.56 5.32 -26.39
N TYR A 113 -21.45 6.26 -27.30
CA TYR A 113 -21.34 6.01 -28.75
C TYR A 113 -19.94 5.54 -29.15
N LEU A 114 -18.89 6.06 -28.52
CA LEU A 114 -17.50 5.65 -28.78
C LEU A 114 -17.17 4.25 -28.23
N SER A 115 -17.86 3.77 -27.19
CA SER A 115 -17.68 2.42 -26.65
C SER A 115 -18.12 1.34 -27.66
N TYR A 116 -19.03 1.65 -28.57
CA TYR A 116 -19.42 0.77 -29.68
C TYR A 116 -18.35 0.65 -30.77
N LEU A 117 -17.54 1.69 -30.95
CA LEU A 117 -16.47 1.74 -31.93
C LEU A 117 -15.14 1.13 -31.43
N PHE A 118 -14.92 1.13 -30.11
CA PHE A 118 -13.70 0.62 -29.51
C PHE A 118 -14.01 -0.26 -28.28
N PRO A 119 -14.30 -1.55 -28.46
CA PRO A 119 -14.68 -2.46 -27.37
C PRO A 119 -13.61 -2.64 -26.28
N VAL A 120 -12.32 -2.42 -26.61
CA VAL A 120 -11.22 -2.49 -25.65
C VAL A 120 -11.24 -1.34 -24.64
N TRP A 121 -11.88 -0.22 -24.98
CA TRP A 121 -12.01 0.95 -24.10
C TRP A 121 -13.12 0.78 -23.05
N SER A 122 -14.12 -0.03 -23.36
CA SER A 122 -15.24 -0.36 -22.47
C SER A 122 -14.78 -1.17 -21.26
N TYR A 123 -13.90 -2.14 -21.45
CA TYR A 123 -13.47 -3.05 -20.40
C TYR A 123 -12.70 -2.38 -19.24
N LYS A 124 -11.95 -1.30 -19.53
CA LYS A 124 -11.25 -0.52 -18.48
C LYS A 124 -12.17 0.40 -17.68
N ASN A 125 -13.31 0.79 -18.21
CA ASN A 125 -14.23 1.72 -17.55
C ASN A 125 -15.15 1.02 -16.54
N ASP A 126 -15.47 -0.27 -16.72
CA ASP A 126 -16.33 -1.02 -15.81
C ASP A 126 -15.63 -1.38 -14.50
N LEU A 127 -14.29 -1.46 -14.50
CA LEU A 127 -13.50 -1.71 -13.29
C LEU A 127 -13.29 -0.45 -12.43
N GLU A 128 -13.37 0.77 -13.02
CA GLU A 128 -13.20 2.03 -12.27
C GLU A 128 -14.51 2.59 -11.69
N VAL A 129 -15.67 2.07 -12.10
CA VAL A 129 -17.00 2.52 -11.62
C VAL A 129 -17.47 1.72 -10.41
N GLN A 130 -16.81 0.58 -10.11
CA GLN A 130 -17.14 -0.26 -8.95
C GLN A 130 -16.18 -0.11 -7.77
N ALA A 131 -15.22 0.85 -7.82
CA ALA A 131 -14.29 1.14 -6.74
C ALA A 131 -14.63 2.43 -6.01
#